data_77ac3131355e876a5ae30070ade1897d
#
_entry.id   77ac3131355e876a5ae30070ade1897d
#
_cell.length_a   1.000
_cell.length_b   1.000
_cell.length_c   1.000
_cell.angle_alpha   90.00
_cell.angle_beta   90.00
_cell.angle_gamma   90.00
#
_symmetry.space_group_name_H-M   'P 1'
#
loop_
_entity.id
_entity.type
_entity.pdbx_description
1 polymer ?
#
loop_
_entity_poly.entity_id
_entity_poly.type
_entity_poly.pdbx_seq_one_letter_code
_entity_poly.pdbx_strand_id
1 'polypeptide(L)'
;SKALSDLGLDQSLFQTGDLVVTSPIDGSTIGLLETHSTTEIDEVISKSTTAFQQWKTIPAPRRGELIRVLGNKLREHKESLATIVTLECGKSYQEGLGEVQEMIDICDFAVGLSRQLYGLTITSERPGHRMSETWQSMGPTAVISAFNFPVAVWSWNTALAIVCGNSVIWKPSEKAPLCAIACQKLFEDAAQETGSIPMHLSQVIIGHAPAGAQLVADKRIPVVSATGSTTMGRKVATVVAERFG
;
A
#
# COMPACT_ATOMS: atom_id res chain seq x y z
N SER A 1 21.22 -4.68 -8.34
CA SER A 1 21.37 -3.59 -9.33
C SER A 1 21.68 -2.28 -8.63
N LYS A 2 22.26 -1.30 -9.34
CA LYS A 2 22.53 0.04 -8.79
C LYS A 2 21.22 0.69 -8.27
N ALA A 3 20.13 0.53 -8.98
CA ALA A 3 18.83 1.08 -8.58
C ALA A 3 18.35 0.59 -7.19
N LEU A 4 18.55 -0.69 -6.85
CA LEU A 4 18.23 -1.21 -5.50
C LEU A 4 19.13 -0.57 -4.43
N SER A 5 20.42 -0.44 -4.72
CA SER A 5 21.38 0.19 -3.80
C SER A 5 21.05 1.67 -3.56
N ASP A 6 20.64 2.40 -4.60
CA ASP A 6 20.25 3.81 -4.51
C ASP A 6 18.98 3.99 -3.65
N LEU A 7 18.15 2.95 -3.54
CA LEU A 7 16.98 2.87 -2.66
C LEU A 7 17.31 2.34 -1.25
N GLY A 8 18.60 2.13 -0.94
CA GLY A 8 19.02 1.58 0.35
C GLY A 8 18.67 0.11 0.57
N LEU A 9 18.41 -0.63 -0.51
CA LEU A 9 18.11 -2.06 -0.46
C LEU A 9 19.36 -2.88 -0.72
N ASP A 10 19.74 -3.72 0.26
CA ASP A 10 20.88 -4.63 0.12
C ASP A 10 20.51 -5.79 -0.82
N GLN A 11 21.42 -6.12 -1.72
CA GLN A 11 21.23 -7.24 -2.64
C GLN A 11 21.14 -8.60 -1.93
N SER A 12 21.68 -8.73 -0.74
CA SER A 12 21.55 -9.94 0.08
C SER A 12 20.11 -10.32 0.39
N LEU A 13 19.18 -9.33 0.44
CA LEU A 13 17.74 -9.55 0.65
C LEU A 13 17.07 -10.35 -0.47
N PHE A 14 17.72 -10.48 -1.62
CA PHE A 14 17.15 -11.07 -2.83
C PHE A 14 17.92 -12.32 -3.30
N GLN A 15 18.62 -12.99 -2.40
CA GLN A 15 19.48 -14.15 -2.74
C GLN A 15 18.90 -15.49 -2.32
N THR A 16 17.87 -15.50 -1.48
CA THR A 16 17.24 -16.72 -0.96
C THR A 16 15.73 -16.62 -1.01
N GLY A 17 15.06 -17.74 -1.18
CA GLY A 17 13.61 -17.83 -1.16
C GLY A 17 13.04 -18.82 -2.17
N ASP A 18 11.76 -19.07 -2.05
CA ASP A 18 10.98 -20.00 -2.88
C ASP A 18 10.32 -19.31 -4.10
N LEU A 19 10.23 -17.98 -4.09
CA LEU A 19 9.70 -17.19 -5.20
C LEU A 19 10.84 -16.67 -6.07
N VAL A 20 10.94 -17.19 -7.28
CA VAL A 20 11.91 -16.74 -8.29
C VAL A 20 11.34 -15.53 -9.02
N VAL A 21 12.03 -14.39 -8.96
CA VAL A 21 11.69 -13.18 -9.69
C VAL A 21 12.50 -13.11 -10.97
N THR A 22 11.81 -13.05 -12.12
CA THR A 22 12.44 -13.03 -13.45
C THR A 22 12.12 -11.73 -14.18
N SER A 23 13.11 -11.20 -14.90
CA SER A 23 12.88 -10.08 -15.82
C SER A 23 12.19 -10.59 -17.10
N PRO A 24 11.10 -9.96 -17.55
CA PRO A 24 10.48 -10.30 -18.82
C PRO A 24 11.30 -9.80 -20.04
N ILE A 25 12.35 -9.01 -19.82
CA ILE A 25 13.20 -8.45 -20.88
C ILE A 25 14.04 -9.54 -21.53
N ASP A 26 14.66 -10.40 -20.71
CA ASP A 26 15.60 -11.41 -21.16
C ASP A 26 15.42 -12.78 -20.48
N GLY A 27 14.44 -12.90 -19.56
CA GLY A 27 14.20 -14.12 -18.79
C GLY A 27 15.21 -14.35 -17.65
N SER A 28 16.11 -13.42 -17.38
CA SER A 28 17.10 -13.57 -16.30
C SER A 28 16.42 -13.52 -14.92
N THR A 29 16.98 -14.30 -13.98
CA THR A 29 16.60 -14.21 -12.58
C THR A 29 17.18 -12.93 -11.97
N ILE A 30 16.32 -12.07 -11.45
CA ILE A 30 16.70 -10.78 -10.84
C ILE A 30 16.59 -10.79 -9.32
N GLY A 31 16.02 -11.84 -8.73
CA GLY A 31 15.94 -12.01 -7.28
C GLY A 31 15.26 -13.32 -6.88
N LEU A 32 15.48 -13.69 -5.63
CA LEU A 32 14.76 -14.76 -4.93
C LEU A 32 14.15 -14.16 -3.67
N LEU A 33 12.93 -14.50 -3.35
CA LEU A 33 12.21 -14.00 -2.18
C LEU A 33 11.50 -15.13 -1.46
N GLU A 34 11.38 -15.01 -0.15
CA GLU A 34 10.57 -15.93 0.64
C GLU A 34 9.10 -15.52 0.61
N THR A 35 8.21 -16.50 0.38
CA THR A 35 6.77 -16.27 0.48
C THR A 35 6.32 -16.39 1.94
N HIS A 36 5.38 -15.53 2.33
CA HIS A 36 4.81 -15.55 3.66
C HIS A 36 3.92 -16.77 3.86
N SER A 37 4.15 -17.48 4.96
CA SER A 37 3.28 -18.54 5.45
C SER A 37 1.95 -17.99 5.98
N THR A 38 0.96 -18.86 6.15
CA THR A 38 -0.34 -18.50 6.74
C THR A 38 -0.19 -17.88 8.14
N THR A 39 0.76 -18.38 8.95
CA THR A 39 1.02 -17.86 10.30
C THR A 39 1.62 -16.45 10.25
N GLU A 40 2.59 -16.21 9.39
CA GLU A 40 3.19 -14.88 9.21
C GLU A 40 2.17 -13.86 8.70
N ILE A 41 1.28 -14.25 7.78
CA ILE A 41 0.18 -13.40 7.32
C ILE A 41 -0.74 -13.03 8.48
N ASP A 42 -1.09 -13.97 9.36
CA ASP A 42 -1.90 -13.70 10.54
C ASP A 42 -1.22 -12.70 11.49
N GLU A 43 0.09 -12.84 11.70
CA GLU A 43 0.88 -11.87 12.47
C GLU A 43 0.89 -10.47 11.82
N VAL A 44 1.05 -10.39 10.50
CA VAL A 44 0.99 -9.11 9.76
C VAL A 44 -0.35 -8.43 9.97
N ILE A 45 -1.47 -9.17 9.89
CA ILE A 45 -2.82 -8.65 10.13
C ILE A 45 -2.96 -8.16 11.58
N SER A 46 -2.47 -8.90 12.55
CA SER A 46 -2.51 -8.55 13.97
C SER A 46 -1.71 -7.27 14.26
N LYS A 47 -0.50 -7.16 13.71
CA LYS A 47 0.38 -5.98 13.81
C LYS A 47 -0.27 -4.76 13.16
N SER A 48 -0.86 -4.93 11.96
CA SER A 48 -1.58 -3.86 11.26
C SER A 48 -2.79 -3.36 12.05
N THR A 49 -3.53 -4.26 12.69
CA THR A 49 -4.66 -3.91 13.56
C THR A 49 -4.20 -3.06 14.75
N THR A 50 -3.09 -3.42 15.37
CA THR A 50 -2.49 -2.64 16.46
C THR A 50 -2.05 -1.25 16.00
N ALA A 51 -1.37 -1.17 14.85
CA ALA A 51 -0.95 0.10 14.25
C ALA A 51 -2.15 1.00 13.92
N PHE A 52 -3.23 0.41 13.39
CA PHE A 52 -4.48 1.12 13.13
C PHE A 52 -5.06 1.76 14.40
N GLN A 53 -5.09 1.06 15.53
CA GLN A 53 -5.65 1.61 16.78
C GLN A 53 -4.89 2.86 17.26
N GLN A 54 -3.60 2.93 17.00
CA GLN A 54 -2.79 4.10 17.29
C GLN A 54 -2.99 5.21 16.24
N TRP A 55 -2.96 4.83 14.95
CA TRP A 55 -3.02 5.78 13.84
C TRP A 55 -4.34 6.54 13.73
N LYS A 56 -5.46 5.87 13.96
CA LYS A 56 -6.79 6.50 13.91
C LYS A 56 -6.96 7.68 14.87
N THR A 57 -6.16 7.75 15.92
CA THR A 57 -6.21 8.86 16.90
C THR A 57 -5.42 10.09 16.47
N ILE A 58 -4.57 9.96 15.46
CA ILE A 58 -3.77 11.06 14.94
C ILE A 58 -4.64 11.96 14.05
N PRO A 59 -4.61 13.28 14.23
CA PRO A 59 -5.38 14.20 13.40
C PRO A 59 -5.05 14.11 11.92
N ALA A 60 -6.06 14.18 11.04
CA ALA A 60 -5.89 13.99 9.59
C ALA A 60 -4.77 14.85 8.96
N PRO A 61 -4.61 16.16 9.28
CA PRO A 61 -3.49 16.94 8.73
C PRO A 61 -2.11 16.43 9.15
N ARG A 62 -2.00 15.79 10.33
CA ARG A 62 -0.75 15.14 10.77
C ARG A 62 -0.50 13.84 10.02
N ARG A 63 -1.57 13.10 9.70
CA ARG A 63 -1.47 11.94 8.81
C ARG A 63 -1.02 12.32 7.39
N GLY A 64 -1.51 13.48 6.91
CA GLY A 64 -1.08 14.06 5.64
C GLY A 64 0.40 14.41 5.59
N GLU A 65 1.03 14.73 6.71
CA GLU A 65 2.46 15.01 6.77
C GLU A 65 3.32 13.80 6.39
N LEU A 66 2.97 12.60 6.86
CA LEU A 66 3.62 11.36 6.43
C LEU A 66 3.55 11.19 4.90
N ILE A 67 2.37 11.43 4.32
CA ILE A 67 2.18 11.29 2.88
C ILE A 67 2.94 12.37 2.10
N ARG A 68 3.07 13.58 2.65
CA ARG A 68 3.92 14.63 2.06
C ARG A 68 5.39 14.19 2.00
N VAL A 69 5.91 13.63 3.09
CA VAL A 69 7.29 13.12 3.16
C VAL A 69 7.47 11.94 2.19
N LEU A 70 6.50 11.02 2.13
CA LEU A 70 6.52 9.94 1.14
C LEU A 70 6.58 10.48 -0.29
N GLY A 71 5.78 11.48 -0.64
CA GLY A 71 5.83 12.14 -1.95
C GLY A 71 7.20 12.74 -2.27
N ASN A 72 7.91 13.28 -1.27
CA ASN A 72 9.28 13.77 -1.45
C ASN A 72 10.27 12.62 -1.68
N LYS A 73 10.18 11.52 -0.93
CA LYS A 73 11.01 10.32 -1.18
C LYS A 73 10.80 9.76 -2.58
N LEU A 74 9.56 9.74 -3.05
CA LEU A 74 9.23 9.30 -4.41
C LEU A 74 9.83 10.24 -5.48
N ARG A 75 9.87 11.55 -5.24
CA ARG A 75 10.54 12.51 -6.14
C ARG A 75 12.04 12.29 -6.18
N GLU A 76 12.66 12.12 -5.00
CA GLU A 76 14.09 11.90 -4.85
C GLU A 76 14.55 10.61 -5.55
N HIS A 77 13.77 9.54 -5.43
CA HIS A 77 14.12 8.21 -5.94
C HIS A 77 13.38 7.82 -7.23
N LYS A 78 12.79 8.78 -7.94
CA LYS A 78 11.94 8.54 -9.10
C LYS A 78 12.63 7.69 -10.17
N GLU A 79 13.87 8.02 -10.52
CA GLU A 79 14.63 7.34 -11.56
C GLU A 79 14.97 5.89 -11.16
N SER A 80 15.38 5.69 -9.92
CA SER A 80 15.74 4.35 -9.41
C SER A 80 14.51 3.45 -9.35
N LEU A 81 13.37 3.95 -8.87
CA LEU A 81 12.13 3.18 -8.82
C LEU A 81 11.61 2.86 -10.23
N ALA A 82 11.65 3.83 -11.16
CA ALA A 82 11.28 3.61 -12.56
C ALA A 82 12.15 2.53 -13.22
N THR A 83 13.45 2.49 -12.89
CA THR A 83 14.37 1.44 -13.36
C THR A 83 13.94 0.06 -12.87
N ILE A 84 13.52 -0.07 -11.61
CA ILE A 84 13.02 -1.35 -11.07
C ILE A 84 11.73 -1.77 -11.79
N VAL A 85 10.80 -0.84 -12.02
CA VAL A 85 9.58 -1.09 -12.81
C VAL A 85 9.92 -1.62 -14.21
N THR A 86 10.90 -1.02 -14.89
CA THR A 86 11.36 -1.49 -16.20
C THR A 86 11.94 -2.90 -16.14
N LEU A 87 12.81 -3.16 -15.17
CA LEU A 87 13.50 -4.46 -15.06
C LEU A 87 12.53 -5.59 -14.70
N GLU A 88 11.56 -5.33 -13.83
CA GLU A 88 10.67 -6.37 -13.29
C GLU A 88 9.41 -6.56 -14.13
N CYS A 89 8.88 -5.51 -14.75
CA CYS A 89 7.62 -5.56 -15.51
C CYS A 89 7.79 -5.40 -17.02
N GLY A 90 9.00 -5.10 -17.51
CA GLY A 90 9.27 -4.93 -18.93
C GLY A 90 8.68 -3.65 -19.54
N LYS A 91 8.25 -2.71 -18.72
CA LYS A 91 7.78 -1.38 -19.17
C LYS A 91 8.96 -0.57 -19.73
N SER A 92 8.68 0.30 -20.68
CA SER A 92 9.68 1.28 -21.10
C SER A 92 10.06 2.18 -19.91
N TYR A 93 11.27 2.71 -19.91
CA TYR A 93 11.73 3.59 -18.83
C TYR A 93 10.84 4.83 -18.68
N GLN A 94 10.33 5.38 -19.80
CA GLN A 94 9.42 6.51 -19.78
C GLN A 94 8.07 6.18 -19.13
N GLU A 95 7.54 4.98 -19.37
CA GLU A 95 6.33 4.51 -18.69
C GLU A 95 6.59 4.28 -17.18
N GLY A 96 7.77 3.75 -16.82
CA GLY A 96 8.20 3.64 -15.43
C GLY A 96 8.25 5.00 -14.73
N LEU A 97 8.85 6.02 -15.37
CA LEU A 97 8.88 7.40 -14.86
C LEU A 97 7.46 7.99 -14.72
N GLY A 98 6.59 7.71 -15.69
CA GLY A 98 5.18 8.14 -15.65
C GLY A 98 4.43 7.51 -14.50
N GLU A 99 4.63 6.22 -14.26
CA GLU A 99 3.97 5.51 -13.17
C GLU A 99 4.42 6.03 -11.78
N VAL A 100 5.70 6.31 -11.60
CA VAL A 100 6.18 6.96 -10.37
C VAL A 100 5.66 8.39 -10.24
N GLN A 101 5.45 9.11 -11.35
CA GLN A 101 4.80 10.42 -11.31
C GLN A 101 3.38 10.34 -10.77
N GLU A 102 2.60 9.34 -11.17
CA GLU A 102 1.25 9.12 -10.64
C GLU A 102 1.27 8.87 -9.12
N MET A 103 2.29 8.17 -8.60
CA MET A 103 2.47 8.01 -7.14
C MET A 103 2.67 9.35 -6.44
N ILE A 104 3.46 10.24 -7.04
CA ILE A 104 3.73 11.59 -6.51
C ILE A 104 2.43 12.41 -6.52
N ASP A 105 1.72 12.39 -7.63
CA ASP A 105 0.50 13.19 -7.81
C ASP A 105 -0.60 12.78 -6.83
N ILE A 106 -0.77 11.50 -6.57
CA ILE A 106 -1.74 11.04 -5.56
C ILE A 106 -1.31 11.40 -4.14
N CYS A 107 -0.01 11.42 -3.84
CA CYS A 107 0.47 11.90 -2.54
C CYS A 107 0.10 13.38 -2.35
N ASP A 108 0.32 14.22 -3.35
CA ASP A 108 -0.04 15.65 -3.30
C ASP A 108 -1.55 15.85 -3.11
N PHE A 109 -2.37 15.08 -3.84
CA PHE A 109 -3.82 15.08 -3.67
C PHE A 109 -4.24 14.67 -2.26
N ALA A 110 -3.68 13.59 -1.73
CA ALA A 110 -4.01 13.07 -0.40
C ALA A 110 -3.60 14.05 0.71
N VAL A 111 -2.50 14.77 0.55
CA VAL A 111 -2.10 15.85 1.47
C VAL A 111 -3.16 16.95 1.52
N GLY A 112 -3.67 17.40 0.36
CA GLY A 112 -4.76 18.35 0.28
C GLY A 112 -6.05 17.82 0.94
N LEU A 113 -6.39 16.55 0.65
CA LEU A 113 -7.56 15.87 1.20
C LEU A 113 -7.50 15.77 2.74
N SER A 114 -6.32 15.65 3.34
CA SER A 114 -6.16 15.58 4.79
C SER A 114 -6.79 16.74 5.56
N ARG A 115 -7.01 17.88 4.89
CA ARG A 115 -7.67 19.07 5.44
C ARG A 115 -9.12 19.22 5.02
N GLN A 116 -9.65 18.28 4.24
CA GLN A 116 -10.99 18.31 3.68
C GLN A 116 -11.88 17.16 4.18
N LEU A 117 -11.43 16.42 5.20
CA LEU A 117 -12.20 15.32 5.81
C LEU A 117 -13.18 15.90 6.86
N TYR A 118 -14.06 16.77 6.41
CA TYR A 118 -15.13 17.38 7.21
C TYR A 118 -16.48 16.81 6.80
N GLY A 119 -17.42 16.74 7.76
CA GLY A 119 -18.80 16.35 7.52
C GLY A 119 -19.74 17.52 7.55
N LEU A 120 -21.03 17.26 7.31
CA LEU A 120 -22.08 18.27 7.35
C LEU A 120 -22.48 18.61 8.79
N THR A 121 -22.84 19.86 9.01
CA THR A 121 -23.63 20.28 10.19
C THR A 121 -25.08 20.47 9.71
N ILE A 122 -26.01 19.75 10.33
CA ILE A 122 -27.40 19.61 9.86
C ILE A 122 -28.33 20.19 10.91
N THR A 123 -29.35 20.91 10.47
CA THR A 123 -30.43 21.41 11.36
C THR A 123 -31.29 20.25 11.83
N SER A 124 -31.77 20.33 13.09
CA SER A 124 -32.72 19.36 13.66
C SER A 124 -34.09 20.01 13.86
N GLU A 125 -35.15 19.27 13.62
CA GLU A 125 -36.52 19.62 13.97
C GLU A 125 -36.77 19.57 15.49
N ARG A 126 -35.86 19.00 16.27
CA ARG A 126 -35.98 18.87 17.73
C ARG A 126 -35.36 20.05 18.44
N PRO A 127 -36.08 20.69 19.39
CA PRO A 127 -35.51 21.79 20.18
C PRO A 127 -34.29 21.36 20.96
N GLY A 128 -33.23 22.18 20.93
CA GLY A 128 -31.97 21.92 21.64
C GLY A 128 -31.08 20.80 21.05
N HIS A 129 -31.42 20.29 19.87
CA HIS A 129 -30.64 19.25 19.19
C HIS A 129 -29.80 19.83 18.04
N ARG A 130 -28.58 19.27 17.90
CA ARG A 130 -27.66 19.54 16.79
C ARG A 130 -27.24 18.20 16.17
N MET A 131 -27.24 18.12 14.85
CA MET A 131 -26.79 16.95 14.11
C MET A 131 -25.51 17.29 13.37
N SER A 132 -24.57 16.35 13.32
CA SER A 132 -23.31 16.48 12.57
C SER A 132 -22.88 15.14 12.01
N GLU A 133 -22.26 15.17 10.85
CA GLU A 133 -21.51 14.04 10.29
C GLU A 133 -20.06 14.13 10.71
N THR A 134 -19.45 12.98 10.97
CA THR A 134 -18.02 12.86 11.25
C THR A 134 -17.49 11.62 10.55
N TRP A 135 -16.48 11.79 9.70
CA TRP A 135 -15.80 10.68 9.03
C TRP A 135 -14.91 9.93 10.01
N GLN A 136 -15.06 8.60 10.04
CA GLN A 136 -14.27 7.71 10.89
C GLN A 136 -13.46 6.76 10.02
N SER A 137 -12.25 6.42 10.48
CA SER A 137 -11.44 5.38 9.85
C SER A 137 -12.07 4.00 10.06
N MET A 138 -11.97 3.13 9.06
CA MET A 138 -12.65 1.83 9.06
C MET A 138 -11.80 0.72 9.69
N GLY A 139 -10.49 0.70 9.45
CA GLY A 139 -9.62 -0.38 9.91
C GLY A 139 -8.45 -0.66 8.96
N PRO A 140 -7.75 -1.79 9.17
CA PRO A 140 -6.77 -2.25 8.20
C PRO A 140 -7.37 -2.39 6.81
N THR A 141 -6.66 -1.90 5.81
CA THR A 141 -7.06 -1.96 4.40
C THR A 141 -6.13 -2.93 3.67
N ALA A 142 -6.69 -3.98 3.07
CA ALA A 142 -5.93 -4.82 2.16
C ALA A 142 -5.88 -4.19 0.76
N VAL A 143 -4.67 -3.97 0.24
CA VAL A 143 -4.44 -3.57 -1.14
C VAL A 143 -3.93 -4.78 -1.91
N ILE A 144 -4.64 -5.20 -2.96
CA ILE A 144 -4.24 -6.28 -3.86
C ILE A 144 -4.04 -5.67 -5.24
N SER A 145 -2.82 -5.75 -5.77
CA SER A 145 -2.48 -5.14 -7.05
C SER A 145 -1.99 -6.15 -8.09
N ALA A 146 -2.14 -5.78 -9.36
CA ALA A 146 -1.67 -6.54 -10.50
C ALA A 146 -0.27 -6.09 -10.93
N PHE A 147 0.39 -6.91 -11.77
CA PHE A 147 1.77 -6.68 -12.21
C PHE A 147 1.94 -5.53 -13.21
N ASN A 148 0.89 -5.17 -13.93
CA ASN A 148 0.98 -4.19 -15.02
C ASN A 148 1.08 -2.72 -14.57
N PHE A 149 0.71 -2.44 -13.31
CA PHE A 149 0.95 -1.18 -12.60
C PHE A 149 1.50 -1.50 -11.20
N PRO A 150 2.77 -1.91 -11.12
CA PRO A 150 3.34 -2.51 -9.92
C PRO A 150 3.50 -1.54 -8.75
N VAL A 151 3.53 -0.23 -8.99
CA VAL A 151 3.77 0.78 -7.94
C VAL A 151 2.63 1.79 -7.79
N ALA A 152 2.03 2.26 -8.90
CA ALA A 152 1.02 3.32 -8.85
C ALA A 152 -0.26 2.88 -8.12
N VAL A 153 -0.77 1.68 -8.39
CA VAL A 153 -1.99 1.16 -7.75
C VAL A 153 -1.86 1.09 -6.24
N TRP A 154 -0.69 0.68 -5.73
CA TRP A 154 -0.43 0.72 -4.30
C TRP A 154 -0.51 2.14 -3.74
N SER A 155 0.13 3.10 -4.39
CA SER A 155 0.18 4.48 -3.89
C SER A 155 -1.20 5.15 -3.88
N TRP A 156 -2.02 4.93 -4.92
CA TRP A 156 -3.40 5.47 -4.97
C TRP A 156 -4.22 5.02 -3.77
N ASN A 157 -4.14 3.73 -3.45
CA ASN A 157 -4.91 3.17 -2.35
C ASN A 157 -4.29 3.51 -1.00
N THR A 158 -2.96 3.42 -0.87
CA THR A 158 -2.24 3.62 0.39
C THR A 158 -2.28 5.07 0.84
N ALA A 159 -2.03 6.03 -0.05
CA ALA A 159 -2.04 7.45 0.31
C ALA A 159 -3.40 7.87 0.87
N LEU A 160 -4.49 7.45 0.24
CA LEU A 160 -5.85 7.74 0.70
C LEU A 160 -6.19 7.00 1.99
N ALA A 161 -5.87 5.71 2.10
CA ALA A 161 -6.14 4.92 3.30
C ALA A 161 -5.42 5.50 4.54
N ILE A 162 -4.14 5.84 4.40
CA ILE A 162 -3.32 6.42 5.48
C ILE A 162 -3.88 7.78 5.92
N VAL A 163 -4.21 8.67 5.00
CA VAL A 163 -4.79 9.98 5.32
C VAL A 163 -6.15 9.84 6.00
N CYS A 164 -6.96 8.86 5.59
CA CYS A 164 -8.24 8.55 6.23
C CYS A 164 -8.09 7.85 7.60
N GLY A 165 -6.87 7.53 8.03
CA GLY A 165 -6.59 6.97 9.36
C GLY A 165 -6.58 5.45 9.43
N ASN A 166 -6.49 4.78 8.29
CA ASN A 166 -6.39 3.33 8.18
C ASN A 166 -4.93 2.86 8.13
N SER A 167 -4.65 1.63 8.53
CA SER A 167 -3.40 0.94 8.22
C SER A 167 -3.53 0.17 6.91
N VAL A 168 -2.42 -0.24 6.31
CA VAL A 168 -2.40 -0.88 4.99
C VAL A 168 -1.60 -2.17 5.02
N ILE A 169 -2.14 -3.20 4.40
CA ILE A 169 -1.46 -4.46 4.09
C ILE A 169 -1.51 -4.64 2.58
N TRP A 170 -0.36 -4.61 1.94
CA TRP A 170 -0.26 -4.75 0.50
C TRP A 170 0.18 -6.14 0.08
N LYS A 171 -0.63 -6.80 -0.74
CA LYS A 171 -0.26 -8.01 -1.47
C LYS A 171 -0.06 -7.66 -2.93
N PRO A 172 1.18 -7.44 -3.40
CA PRO A 172 1.49 -7.22 -4.80
C PRO A 172 1.29 -8.49 -5.63
N SER A 173 1.35 -8.36 -6.96
CA SER A 173 1.50 -9.53 -7.80
C SER A 173 2.82 -10.24 -7.51
N GLU A 174 2.81 -11.57 -7.53
CA GLU A 174 4.01 -12.41 -7.44
C GLU A 174 5.00 -12.19 -8.60
N LYS A 175 4.58 -11.48 -9.65
CA LYS A 175 5.42 -11.11 -10.79
C LYS A 175 6.16 -9.79 -10.62
N ALA A 176 5.83 -9.01 -9.59
CA ALA A 176 6.41 -7.69 -9.36
C ALA A 176 6.68 -7.41 -7.87
N PRO A 177 7.32 -8.33 -7.13
CA PRO A 177 7.55 -8.17 -5.70
C PRO A 177 8.70 -7.20 -5.37
N LEU A 178 9.70 -7.03 -6.25
CA LEU A 178 10.81 -6.09 -5.99
C LEU A 178 10.32 -4.64 -6.00
N CYS A 179 9.41 -4.31 -6.91
CA CYS A 179 8.73 -3.02 -6.91
C CYS A 179 8.04 -2.75 -5.55
N ALA A 180 7.39 -3.77 -4.99
CA ALA A 180 6.69 -3.63 -3.72
C ALA A 180 7.65 -3.43 -2.54
N ILE A 181 8.74 -4.17 -2.49
CA ILE A 181 9.77 -4.02 -1.45
C ILE A 181 10.42 -2.63 -1.54
N ALA A 182 10.66 -2.13 -2.76
CA ALA A 182 11.20 -0.79 -2.98
C ALA A 182 10.23 0.30 -2.48
N CYS A 183 8.94 0.18 -2.78
CA CYS A 183 7.92 1.11 -2.28
C CYS A 183 7.80 1.06 -0.76
N GLN A 184 7.81 -0.13 -0.16
CA GLN A 184 7.76 -0.30 1.30
C GLN A 184 8.96 0.35 1.98
N LYS A 185 10.16 0.19 1.42
CA LYS A 185 11.38 0.84 1.93
C LYS A 185 11.23 2.37 1.94
N LEU A 186 10.73 2.96 0.84
CA LEU A 186 10.50 4.41 0.77
C LEU A 186 9.44 4.88 1.77
N PHE A 187 8.41 4.06 2.02
CA PHE A 187 7.41 4.35 3.05
C PHE A 187 8.04 4.32 4.45
N GLU A 188 8.88 3.34 4.75
CA GLU A 188 9.58 3.22 6.03
C GLU A 188 10.53 4.40 6.27
N ASP A 189 11.27 4.82 5.23
CA ASP A 189 12.13 6.00 5.29
C ASP A 189 11.32 7.29 5.53
N ALA A 190 10.18 7.41 4.89
CA ALA A 190 9.25 8.53 5.13
C ALA A 190 8.70 8.50 6.56
N ALA A 191 8.34 7.34 7.08
CA ALA A 191 7.86 7.16 8.44
C ALA A 191 8.94 7.51 9.48
N GLN A 192 10.17 7.09 9.23
CA GLN A 192 11.32 7.41 10.08
C GLN A 192 11.60 8.93 10.09
N GLU A 193 11.60 9.58 8.92
CA GLU A 193 11.82 11.03 8.79
C GLU A 193 10.70 11.84 9.46
N THR A 194 9.44 11.41 9.29
CA THR A 194 8.28 12.07 9.91
C THR A 194 8.30 11.94 11.43
N GLY A 195 8.77 10.81 11.94
CA GLY A 195 8.82 10.50 13.38
C GLY A 195 7.45 10.23 14.01
N SER A 196 7.44 9.48 15.09
CA SER A 196 6.23 9.12 15.85
C SER A 196 5.13 8.42 15.02
N ILE A 197 5.53 7.70 13.96
CA ILE A 197 4.63 6.89 13.15
C ILE A 197 4.57 5.48 13.76
N PRO A 198 3.38 4.89 13.94
CA PRO A 198 3.26 3.53 14.43
C PRO A 198 3.99 2.53 13.52
N MET A 199 4.76 1.62 14.13
CA MET A 199 5.33 0.49 13.39
C MET A 199 4.21 -0.32 12.75
N HIS A 200 4.50 -0.93 11.60
CA HIS A 200 3.54 -1.78 10.87
C HIS A 200 2.28 -1.06 10.33
N LEU A 201 2.35 0.26 10.17
CA LEU A 201 1.27 1.05 9.58
C LEU A 201 1.05 0.70 8.09
N SER A 202 2.14 0.44 7.37
CA SER A 202 2.15 -0.18 6.03
C SER A 202 3.01 -1.42 6.07
N GLN A 203 2.52 -2.52 5.48
CA GLN A 203 3.24 -3.79 5.40
C GLN A 203 3.00 -4.44 4.04
N VAL A 204 3.99 -5.22 3.58
CA VAL A 204 3.91 -5.99 2.32
C VAL A 204 3.87 -7.48 2.64
N ILE A 205 3.02 -8.20 1.93
CA ILE A 205 2.96 -9.67 1.94
C ILE A 205 3.39 -10.19 0.58
N ILE A 206 4.47 -10.94 0.55
CA ILE A 206 4.92 -11.66 -0.66
C ILE A 206 4.28 -13.04 -0.67
N GLY A 207 3.63 -13.38 -1.78
CA GLY A 207 2.98 -14.69 -1.93
C GLY A 207 2.04 -14.76 -3.12
N HIS A 208 1.54 -15.95 -3.37
CA HIS A 208 0.62 -16.28 -4.46
C HIS A 208 -0.86 -16.00 -4.08
N ALA A 209 -1.77 -16.46 -4.92
CA ALA A 209 -3.21 -16.27 -4.72
C ALA A 209 -3.75 -16.69 -3.34
N PRO A 210 -3.28 -17.77 -2.69
CA PRO A 210 -3.73 -18.13 -1.33
C PRO A 210 -3.48 -17.04 -0.28
N ALA A 211 -2.35 -16.32 -0.35
CA ALA A 211 -2.05 -15.20 0.55
C ALA A 211 -3.08 -14.06 0.40
N GLY A 212 -3.44 -13.73 -0.84
CA GLY A 212 -4.50 -12.76 -1.12
C GLY A 212 -5.87 -13.23 -0.61
N ALA A 213 -6.19 -14.51 -0.79
CA ALA A 213 -7.45 -15.09 -0.31
C ALA A 213 -7.56 -15.03 1.21
N GLN A 214 -6.47 -15.28 1.94
CA GLN A 214 -6.43 -15.15 3.40
C GLN A 214 -6.74 -13.72 3.85
N LEU A 215 -6.12 -12.70 3.23
CA LEU A 215 -6.41 -11.29 3.52
C LEU A 215 -7.89 -10.95 3.28
N VAL A 216 -8.44 -11.39 2.14
CA VAL A 216 -9.83 -11.10 1.76
C VAL A 216 -10.83 -11.76 2.71
N ALA A 217 -10.52 -12.94 3.24
CA ALA A 217 -11.40 -13.68 4.15
C ALA A 217 -11.35 -13.16 5.60
N ASP A 218 -10.30 -12.44 5.99
CA ASP A 218 -10.09 -12.03 7.38
C ASP A 218 -11.01 -10.86 7.77
N LYS A 219 -11.82 -11.06 8.80
CA LYS A 219 -12.78 -10.07 9.31
C LYS A 219 -12.13 -8.85 9.98
N ARG A 220 -10.85 -8.93 10.35
CA ARG A 220 -10.09 -7.79 10.88
C ARG A 220 -9.75 -6.75 9.79
N ILE A 221 -9.95 -7.11 8.52
CA ILE A 221 -9.70 -6.26 7.34
C ILE A 221 -11.05 -5.81 6.76
N PRO A 222 -11.64 -4.71 7.22
CA PRO A 222 -12.95 -4.26 6.76
C PRO A 222 -12.95 -3.73 5.33
N VAL A 223 -11.81 -3.31 4.80
CA VAL A 223 -11.68 -2.72 3.46
C VAL A 223 -10.73 -3.53 2.61
N VAL A 224 -11.19 -3.94 1.43
CA VAL A 224 -10.36 -4.60 0.42
C VAL A 224 -10.39 -3.78 -0.86
N SER A 225 -9.23 -3.26 -1.25
CA SER A 225 -9.03 -2.58 -2.53
C SER A 225 -8.27 -3.50 -3.47
N ALA A 226 -8.99 -4.13 -4.40
CA ALA A 226 -8.44 -5.13 -5.29
C ALA A 226 -8.47 -4.66 -6.75
N THR A 227 -7.30 -4.66 -7.38
CA THR A 227 -7.12 -4.33 -8.80
C THR A 227 -6.51 -5.53 -9.52
N GLY A 228 -7.21 -6.03 -10.54
CA GLY A 228 -6.76 -7.20 -11.30
C GLY A 228 -7.83 -7.72 -12.28
N SER A 229 -7.81 -9.01 -12.55
CA SER A 229 -8.73 -9.62 -13.50
C SER A 229 -10.17 -9.64 -13.00
N THR A 230 -11.14 -9.62 -13.93
CA THR A 230 -12.57 -9.79 -13.61
C THR A 230 -12.84 -11.07 -12.81
N THR A 231 -12.11 -12.16 -13.12
CA THR A 231 -12.23 -13.44 -12.40
C THR A 231 -11.81 -13.30 -10.93
N MET A 232 -10.71 -12.61 -10.67
CA MET A 232 -10.26 -12.30 -9.29
C MET A 232 -11.27 -11.39 -8.59
N GLY A 233 -11.72 -10.32 -9.27
CA GLY A 233 -12.70 -9.39 -8.73
C GLY A 233 -14.01 -10.06 -8.29
N ARG A 234 -14.54 -11.00 -9.08
CA ARG A 234 -15.73 -11.79 -8.73
C ARG A 234 -15.52 -12.59 -7.43
N LYS A 235 -14.38 -13.28 -7.30
CA LYS A 235 -14.07 -14.07 -6.09
C LYS A 235 -13.94 -13.18 -4.86
N VAL A 236 -13.21 -12.07 -4.99
CA VAL A 236 -13.03 -11.12 -3.88
C VAL A 236 -14.35 -10.51 -3.45
N ALA A 237 -15.17 -10.00 -4.39
CA ALA A 237 -16.44 -9.37 -4.09
C ALA A 237 -17.40 -10.31 -3.36
N THR A 238 -17.50 -11.58 -3.78
CA THR A 238 -18.35 -12.57 -3.12
C THR A 238 -17.94 -12.77 -1.67
N VAL A 239 -16.65 -13.02 -1.39
CA VAL A 239 -16.15 -13.27 -0.03
C VAL A 239 -16.34 -12.05 0.86
N VAL A 240 -16.06 -10.84 0.33
CA VAL A 240 -16.22 -9.60 1.09
C VAL A 240 -17.69 -9.34 1.41
N ALA A 241 -18.59 -9.54 0.44
CA ALA A 241 -20.05 -9.37 0.65
C ALA A 241 -20.61 -10.36 1.68
N GLU A 242 -20.18 -11.64 1.65
CA GLU A 242 -20.63 -12.67 2.61
C GLU A 242 -20.26 -12.33 4.06
N ARG A 243 -19.18 -11.62 4.28
CA ARG A 243 -18.71 -11.24 5.64
C ARG A 243 -19.08 -9.81 6.05
N PHE A 244 -19.82 -9.08 5.23
CA PHE A 244 -20.18 -7.66 5.43
C PHE A 244 -18.95 -6.74 5.58
N GLY A 245 -17.96 -6.93 4.71
CA GLY A 245 -16.75 -6.10 4.64
C GLY A 245 -16.80 -5.13 3.48
#